data_c7cb82a435a0d5b8982a6a43e0da64fa
#
_entry.id   c7cb82a435a0d5b8982a6a43e0da64fa
#
_cell.length_a   1.000
_cell.length_b   1.000
_cell.length_c   1.000
_cell.angle_alpha   90.00
_cell.angle_beta   90.00
_cell.angle_gamma   90.00
#
_symmetry.space_group_name_H-M   'P 1'
#
loop_
_entity.id
_entity.type
_entity.pdbx_description
1 polymer ?
#
loop_
_entity_poly.entity_id
_entity_poly.type
_entity_poly.pdbx_seq_one_letter_code
_entity_poly.pdbx_strand_id
1 'polypeptide(L)'
;MGKFKFTETGIEGMFVVEPTVFEDNRGYFMETYHEKDFKDAGHDLTFVQDNQSKSSKGVLRGLHLQVNYPQGKLVRVIKGEVFDVGVDLRANSPTYGKWFGEILSDENKKQLFIPPKFAHGFLVLSDEAEFVYKCTEFYHGDDESGIKWDDEDIAIDWPLDGIEEIILSDKDKQWKSFKESQIKYE
;
A
#
# COMPACT_ATOMS: atom_id res chain seq x y z
N MET A 1 12.66 24.46 -2.71
CA MET A 1 11.72 23.50 -3.31
C MET A 1 11.91 22.21 -2.54
N GLY A 2 10.85 21.65 -1.96
CA GLY A 2 10.97 20.41 -1.15
C GLY A 2 11.41 19.23 -2.03
N LYS A 3 12.04 18.23 -1.42
CA LYS A 3 12.50 17.01 -2.13
C LYS A 3 11.36 16.03 -2.44
N PHE A 4 10.15 16.31 -1.93
CA PHE A 4 8.96 15.48 -2.09
C PHE A 4 7.76 16.35 -2.46
N LYS A 5 6.92 15.83 -3.34
CA LYS A 5 5.58 16.34 -3.58
C LYS A 5 4.59 15.37 -2.94
N PHE A 6 3.69 15.89 -2.13
CA PHE A 6 2.62 15.13 -1.48
C PHE A 6 1.29 15.45 -2.17
N THR A 7 0.51 14.42 -2.46
CA THR A 7 -0.80 14.55 -3.11
C THR A 7 -1.84 13.76 -2.33
N GLU A 8 -2.84 14.45 -1.78
CA GLU A 8 -3.94 13.84 -1.06
C GLU A 8 -4.81 12.96 -1.98
N THR A 9 -5.28 11.83 -1.46
CA THR A 9 -6.09 10.86 -2.23
C THR A 9 -7.60 11.09 -2.11
N GLY A 10 -8.03 12.00 -1.23
CA GLY A 10 -9.44 12.16 -0.85
C GLY A 10 -9.90 11.23 0.27
N ILE A 11 -9.02 10.33 0.73
CA ILE A 11 -9.20 9.53 1.97
C ILE A 11 -8.23 10.08 3.00
N GLU A 12 -8.76 10.61 4.10
CA GLU A 12 -7.96 11.29 5.12
C GLU A 12 -6.78 10.46 5.62
N GLY A 13 -5.59 11.07 5.60
CA GLY A 13 -4.32 10.48 6.05
C GLY A 13 -3.65 9.58 5.02
N MET A 14 -4.30 9.25 3.90
CA MET A 14 -3.72 8.48 2.79
C MET A 14 -3.26 9.44 1.69
N PHE A 15 -2.00 9.33 1.26
CA PHE A 15 -1.43 10.25 0.29
C PHE A 15 -0.37 9.59 -0.59
N VAL A 16 -0.22 10.13 -1.80
CA VAL A 16 0.83 9.76 -2.76
C VAL A 16 2.04 10.66 -2.53
N VAL A 17 3.24 10.09 -2.60
CA VAL A 17 4.52 10.80 -2.49
C VAL A 17 5.28 10.65 -3.80
N GLU A 18 5.68 11.77 -4.38
CA GLU A 18 6.57 11.82 -5.54
C GLU A 18 7.92 12.41 -5.11
N PRO A 19 9.00 11.60 -5.03
CA PRO A 19 10.33 12.10 -4.69
C PRO A 19 10.93 12.88 -5.87
N THR A 20 11.79 13.86 -5.57
CA THR A 20 12.61 14.50 -6.59
C THR A 20 13.71 13.51 -7.01
N VAL A 21 13.77 13.21 -8.30
CA VAL A 21 14.81 12.35 -8.89
C VAL A 21 15.87 13.25 -9.52
N PHE A 22 17.13 13.02 -9.17
CA PHE A 22 18.29 13.72 -9.71
C PHE A 22 19.03 12.76 -10.66
N GLU A 23 19.00 13.06 -11.94
CA GLU A 23 19.59 12.22 -12.98
C GLU A 23 20.89 12.83 -13.55
N ASP A 24 21.88 11.96 -13.83
CA ASP A 24 23.09 12.31 -14.58
C ASP A 24 23.57 11.09 -15.41
N ASN A 25 24.74 11.20 -16.05
CA ASN A 25 25.32 10.14 -16.89
C ASN A 25 25.71 8.85 -16.12
N ARG A 26 25.62 8.81 -14.82
CA ARG A 26 25.87 7.64 -13.96
C ARG A 26 24.58 6.92 -13.55
N GLY A 27 23.41 7.52 -13.80
CA GLY A 27 22.10 7.03 -13.37
C GLY A 27 21.33 8.10 -12.57
N TYR A 28 20.68 7.71 -11.50
CA TYR A 28 19.89 8.65 -10.69
C TYR A 28 20.19 8.51 -9.19
N PHE A 29 19.90 9.58 -8.47
CA PHE A 29 19.81 9.62 -7.02
C PHE A 29 18.46 10.22 -6.61
N MET A 30 17.85 9.65 -5.56
CA MET A 30 16.67 10.24 -4.91
C MET A 30 16.68 9.91 -3.42
N GLU A 31 16.13 10.78 -2.61
CA GLU A 31 15.72 10.43 -1.25
C GLU A 31 14.36 9.75 -1.31
N THR A 32 14.21 8.63 -0.60
CA THR A 32 12.94 7.89 -0.57
C THR A 32 12.13 8.18 0.69
N TYR A 33 12.78 8.73 1.72
CA TYR A 33 12.17 9.22 2.94
C TYR A 33 13.12 10.20 3.62
N HIS A 34 12.56 11.27 4.16
CA HIS A 34 13.30 12.24 4.98
C HIS A 34 12.36 12.73 6.10
N GLU A 35 12.63 12.32 7.34
CA GLU A 35 11.74 12.56 8.49
C GLU A 35 11.31 14.03 8.61
N LYS A 36 12.28 14.94 8.54
CA LYS A 36 12.00 16.37 8.67
C LYS A 36 11.10 16.90 7.54
N ASP A 37 11.33 16.49 6.28
CA ASP A 37 10.55 16.98 5.14
C ASP A 37 9.10 16.45 5.21
N PHE A 38 8.89 15.21 5.65
CA PHE A 38 7.57 14.65 5.90
C PHE A 38 6.86 15.38 7.04
N LYS A 39 7.55 15.63 8.15
CA LYS A 39 7.00 16.36 9.29
C LYS A 39 6.67 17.82 8.95
N ASP A 40 7.53 18.53 8.22
CA ASP A 40 7.29 19.89 7.75
C ASP A 40 6.07 19.97 6.80
N ALA A 41 5.77 18.86 6.06
CA ALA A 41 4.58 18.73 5.24
C ALA A 41 3.31 18.33 6.02
N GLY A 42 3.41 18.12 7.33
CA GLY A 42 2.30 17.74 8.19
C GLY A 42 2.18 16.22 8.45
N HIS A 43 3.12 15.42 7.96
CA HIS A 43 3.13 13.97 8.11
C HIS A 43 4.18 13.54 9.15
N ASP A 44 3.83 13.57 10.43
CA ASP A 44 4.72 13.16 11.54
C ASP A 44 4.68 11.62 11.68
N LEU A 45 5.52 10.93 10.93
CA LEU A 45 5.56 9.48 10.83
C LEU A 45 6.86 8.93 11.42
N THR A 46 6.73 7.91 12.28
CA THR A 46 7.87 7.12 12.77
C THR A 46 7.79 5.70 12.18
N PHE A 47 8.86 5.25 11.54
CA PHE A 47 8.95 3.91 10.99
C PHE A 47 9.90 3.04 11.83
N VAL A 48 9.46 1.82 12.12
CA VAL A 48 10.16 0.88 13.02
C VAL A 48 10.61 -0.41 12.32
N GLN A 49 10.12 -0.66 11.08
CA GLN A 49 10.42 -1.88 10.34
C GLN A 49 10.44 -1.61 8.84
N ASP A 50 11.39 -2.22 8.14
CA ASP A 50 11.48 -2.25 6.67
C ASP A 50 11.27 -3.68 6.16
N ASN A 51 10.54 -3.82 5.06
CA ASN A 51 10.28 -5.10 4.41
C ASN A 51 10.54 -5.02 2.91
N GLN A 52 10.89 -6.17 2.33
CA GLN A 52 11.01 -6.34 0.88
C GLN A 52 10.40 -7.68 0.46
N SER A 53 9.71 -7.67 -0.67
CA SER A 53 9.19 -8.88 -1.31
C SER A 53 9.45 -8.84 -2.81
N LYS A 54 9.51 -10.03 -3.42
CA LYS A 54 9.54 -10.22 -4.86
C LYS A 54 8.37 -11.11 -5.27
N SER A 55 7.71 -10.78 -6.38
CA SER A 55 6.54 -11.50 -6.87
C SER A 55 6.49 -11.45 -8.40
N SER A 56 5.92 -12.47 -9.02
CA SER A 56 5.68 -12.54 -10.46
C SER A 56 4.33 -11.92 -10.83
N LYS A 57 4.12 -11.67 -12.13
CA LYS A 57 2.88 -11.16 -12.70
C LYS A 57 1.66 -11.97 -12.25
N GLY A 58 0.59 -11.27 -11.93
CA GLY A 58 -0.66 -11.86 -11.46
C GLY A 58 -0.68 -12.20 -9.96
N VAL A 59 0.47 -12.15 -9.25
CA VAL A 59 0.45 -12.30 -7.79
C VAL A 59 -0.29 -11.13 -7.19
N LEU A 60 -1.32 -11.45 -6.40
CA LEU A 60 -2.05 -10.51 -5.56
C LEU A 60 -1.81 -10.87 -4.09
N ARG A 61 -1.37 -9.90 -3.30
CA ARG A 61 -1.19 -10.04 -1.86
C ARG A 61 -2.16 -9.11 -1.16
N GLY A 62 -2.99 -9.64 -0.29
CA GLY A 62 -3.95 -8.83 0.46
C GLY A 62 -5.38 -9.38 0.46
N LEU A 63 -6.32 -8.61 0.93
CA LEU A 63 -6.13 -7.34 1.64
C LEU A 63 -5.76 -7.61 3.10
N HIS A 64 -4.59 -7.20 3.55
CA HIS A 64 -4.05 -7.52 4.88
C HIS A 64 -4.17 -6.35 5.85
N LEU A 65 -4.31 -6.68 7.13
CA LEU A 65 -4.28 -5.73 8.24
C LEU A 65 -3.83 -6.43 9.53
N GLN A 66 -3.45 -5.67 10.54
CA GLN A 66 -3.29 -6.12 11.92
C GLN A 66 -4.38 -5.47 12.77
N VAL A 67 -5.09 -6.29 13.57
CA VAL A 67 -6.31 -5.86 14.27
C VAL A 67 -5.99 -4.99 15.50
N ASN A 68 -5.07 -5.45 16.34
CA ASN A 68 -4.73 -4.79 17.60
C ASN A 68 -3.49 -3.89 17.47
N TYR A 69 -2.62 -4.17 16.50
CA TYR A 69 -1.37 -3.44 16.22
C TYR A 69 -1.36 -2.89 14.79
N PRO A 70 -2.31 -1.99 14.44
CA PRO A 70 -2.48 -1.54 13.05
C PRO A 70 -1.25 -0.80 12.55
N GLN A 71 -0.70 -1.26 11.42
CA GLN A 71 0.47 -0.68 10.78
C GLN A 71 0.09 0.35 9.73
N GLY A 72 0.70 1.55 9.79
CA GLY A 72 0.82 2.41 8.61
C GLY A 72 1.97 1.94 7.74
N LYS A 73 1.85 2.07 6.43
CA LYS A 73 2.84 1.59 5.46
C LYS A 73 3.16 2.66 4.43
N LEU A 74 4.45 2.96 4.26
CA LEU A 74 4.95 3.74 3.13
C LEU A 74 5.56 2.78 2.12
N VAL A 75 4.88 2.58 1.01
CA VAL A 75 5.19 1.55 0.02
C VAL A 75 5.73 2.12 -1.27
N ARG A 76 6.62 1.39 -1.95
CA ARG A 76 7.15 1.72 -3.28
C ARG A 76 7.63 0.48 -4.02
N VAL A 77 7.77 0.61 -5.33
CA VAL A 77 8.35 -0.42 -6.21
C VAL A 77 9.77 -0.02 -6.58
N ILE A 78 10.70 -0.96 -6.48
CA ILE A 78 12.11 -0.77 -6.89
C ILE A 78 12.44 -1.48 -8.20
N LYS A 79 11.57 -2.38 -8.64
CA LYS A 79 11.62 -3.05 -9.94
C LYS A 79 10.23 -3.47 -10.37
N GLY A 80 9.85 -3.19 -11.61
CA GLY A 80 8.56 -3.54 -12.18
C GLY A 80 7.42 -2.60 -11.76
N GLU A 81 6.19 -3.12 -11.80
CA GLU A 81 4.99 -2.32 -11.62
C GLU A 81 3.92 -3.10 -10.83
N VAL A 82 3.23 -2.41 -9.95
CA VAL A 82 2.09 -2.94 -9.21
C VAL A 82 0.94 -1.93 -9.20
N PHE A 83 -0.28 -2.41 -9.03
CA PHE A 83 -1.41 -1.60 -8.56
C PHE A 83 -1.56 -1.82 -7.07
N ASP A 84 -1.36 -0.78 -6.29
CA ASP A 84 -1.34 -0.81 -4.82
C ASP A 84 -2.61 -0.14 -4.26
N VAL A 85 -3.26 -0.76 -3.28
CA VAL A 85 -4.59 -0.36 -2.80
C VAL A 85 -4.63 -0.31 -1.28
N GLY A 86 -5.21 0.77 -0.74
CA GLY A 86 -5.62 0.88 0.66
C GLY A 86 -7.12 1.05 0.80
N VAL A 87 -7.72 0.36 1.76
CA VAL A 87 -9.16 0.41 2.08
C VAL A 87 -9.36 0.95 3.49
N ASP A 88 -10.13 2.01 3.64
CA ASP A 88 -10.41 2.63 4.94
C ASP A 88 -11.35 1.74 5.79
N LEU A 89 -10.89 1.30 6.95
CA LEU A 89 -11.67 0.48 7.89
C LEU A 89 -12.02 1.21 9.19
N ARG A 90 -11.86 2.53 9.24
CA ARG A 90 -12.21 3.36 10.39
C ARG A 90 -13.73 3.61 10.41
N ALA A 91 -14.42 3.04 11.38
CA ALA A 91 -15.90 3.03 11.45
C ALA A 91 -16.54 4.42 11.45
N ASN A 92 -15.85 5.42 12.04
CA ASN A 92 -16.33 6.79 12.14
C ASN A 92 -15.85 7.68 10.97
N SER A 93 -15.13 7.12 10.00
CA SER A 93 -14.67 7.84 8.82
C SER A 93 -15.80 8.03 7.81
N PRO A 94 -15.91 9.20 7.16
CA PRO A 94 -16.84 9.39 6.04
C PRO A 94 -16.48 8.52 4.82
N THR A 95 -15.26 7.96 4.82
CA THR A 95 -14.75 7.08 3.75
C THR A 95 -14.65 5.61 4.17
N TYR A 96 -15.34 5.20 5.26
CA TYR A 96 -15.39 3.80 5.68
C TYR A 96 -15.83 2.87 4.54
N GLY A 97 -15.05 1.83 4.27
CA GLY A 97 -15.24 0.89 3.16
C GLY A 97 -14.87 1.44 1.79
N LYS A 98 -14.40 2.69 1.68
CA LYS A 98 -13.86 3.23 0.43
C LYS A 98 -12.39 2.89 0.28
N TRP A 99 -11.97 2.81 -0.97
CA TRP A 99 -10.60 2.50 -1.33
C TRP A 99 -10.00 3.57 -2.26
N PHE A 100 -8.68 3.62 -2.26
CA PHE A 100 -7.89 4.33 -3.27
C PHE A 100 -6.78 3.40 -3.73
N GLY A 101 -6.51 3.42 -5.04
CA GLY A 101 -5.42 2.66 -5.65
C GLY A 101 -4.54 3.56 -6.53
N GLU A 102 -3.25 3.23 -6.58
CA GLU A 102 -2.26 3.93 -7.39
C GLU A 102 -1.34 2.91 -8.09
N ILE A 103 -0.96 3.21 -9.32
CA ILE A 103 0.10 2.48 -10.02
C ILE A 103 1.44 2.95 -9.47
N LEU A 104 2.19 2.02 -8.90
CA LEU A 104 3.54 2.24 -8.42
C LEU A 104 4.54 1.46 -9.28
N SER A 105 5.60 2.09 -9.74
CA SER A 105 6.62 1.45 -10.58
C SER A 105 8.02 1.99 -10.34
N ASP A 106 9.03 1.23 -10.79
CA ASP A 106 10.41 1.69 -10.83
C ASP A 106 10.65 2.80 -11.87
N GLU A 107 9.68 3.07 -12.74
CA GLU A 107 9.72 4.19 -13.68
C GLU A 107 9.14 5.46 -13.06
N ASN A 108 7.91 5.39 -12.50
CA ASN A 108 7.23 6.58 -11.96
C ASN A 108 7.76 7.02 -10.58
N LYS A 109 8.49 6.14 -9.88
CA LYS A 109 9.10 6.39 -8.55
C LYS A 109 8.09 6.81 -7.46
N LYS A 110 6.79 6.72 -7.73
CA LYS A 110 5.76 7.06 -6.76
C LYS A 110 5.81 6.14 -5.55
N GLN A 111 5.37 6.67 -4.43
CA GLN A 111 5.13 5.93 -3.20
C GLN A 111 3.70 6.21 -2.73
N LEU A 112 3.10 5.27 -2.02
CA LEU A 112 1.80 5.44 -1.39
C LEU A 112 1.94 5.27 0.11
N PHE A 113 1.42 6.21 0.89
CA PHE A 113 1.25 6.02 2.32
C PHE A 113 -0.16 5.55 2.62
N ILE A 114 -0.26 4.35 3.19
CA ILE A 114 -1.49 3.75 3.69
C ILE A 114 -1.48 3.90 5.22
N PRO A 115 -2.44 4.64 5.83
CA PRO A 115 -2.48 4.84 7.27
C PRO A 115 -2.72 3.55 8.07
N PRO A 116 -2.43 3.54 9.38
CA PRO A 116 -2.96 2.51 10.28
C PRO A 116 -4.49 2.41 10.20
N LYS A 117 -5.04 1.24 10.48
CA LYS A 117 -6.49 0.96 10.42
C LYS A 117 -7.06 0.90 8.99
N PHE A 118 -6.19 0.62 8.02
CA PHE A 118 -6.55 0.31 6.64
C PHE A 118 -6.23 -1.14 6.32
N ALA A 119 -7.02 -1.75 5.43
CA ALA A 119 -6.61 -2.97 4.76
C ALA A 119 -5.76 -2.59 3.53
N HIS A 120 -4.71 -3.37 3.27
CA HIS A 120 -3.73 -3.10 2.22
C HIS A 120 -3.50 -4.32 1.35
N GLY A 121 -3.39 -4.10 0.05
CA GLY A 121 -3.02 -5.15 -0.91
C GLY A 121 -2.48 -4.57 -2.20
N PHE A 122 -1.84 -5.42 -2.99
CA PHE A 122 -1.35 -5.04 -4.31
C PHE A 122 -1.42 -6.19 -5.32
N LEU A 123 -1.56 -5.83 -6.59
CA LEU A 123 -1.50 -6.72 -7.74
C LEU A 123 -0.26 -6.41 -8.57
N VAL A 124 0.53 -7.43 -8.92
CA VAL A 124 1.70 -7.30 -9.81
C VAL A 124 1.26 -7.28 -11.27
N LEU A 125 1.61 -6.21 -11.99
CA LEU A 125 1.25 -5.95 -13.38
C LEU A 125 2.35 -6.29 -14.38
N SER A 126 3.62 -6.12 -13.98
CA SER A 126 4.81 -6.48 -14.78
C SER A 126 5.18 -7.95 -14.62
N ASP A 127 6.09 -8.47 -15.44
CA ASP A 127 6.54 -9.88 -15.36
C ASP A 127 7.05 -10.27 -13.98
N GLU A 128 7.72 -9.33 -13.30
CA GLU A 128 8.08 -9.43 -11.88
C GLU A 128 8.07 -8.04 -11.24
N ALA A 129 7.85 -7.97 -9.95
CA ALA A 129 8.00 -6.75 -9.17
C ALA A 129 8.76 -7.00 -7.86
N GLU A 130 9.64 -6.05 -7.51
CA GLU A 130 10.26 -5.95 -6.20
C GLU A 130 9.65 -4.78 -5.45
N PHE A 131 8.98 -5.10 -4.34
CA PHE A 131 8.16 -4.21 -3.54
C PHE A 131 8.79 -4.02 -2.17
N VAL A 132 8.99 -2.77 -1.76
CA VAL A 132 9.58 -2.42 -0.47
C VAL A 132 8.68 -1.47 0.30
N TYR A 133 8.63 -1.61 1.61
CA TYR A 133 7.79 -0.75 2.43
C TYR A 133 8.31 -0.60 3.86
N LYS A 134 8.09 0.60 4.40
CA LYS A 134 8.34 0.96 5.80
C LYS A 134 7.04 0.82 6.60
N CYS A 135 7.12 0.32 7.82
CA CYS A 135 5.97 0.15 8.72
C CYS A 135 6.10 1.03 9.96
N THR A 136 4.97 1.59 10.41
CA THR A 136 4.89 2.38 11.65
C THR A 136 4.74 1.53 12.92
N GLU A 137 4.47 0.22 12.78
CA GLU A 137 4.36 -0.74 13.86
C GLU A 137 5.07 -2.04 13.46
N PHE A 138 5.48 -2.86 14.42
CA PHE A 138 6.08 -4.17 14.17
C PHE A 138 5.07 -5.16 13.59
N TYR A 139 5.58 -6.14 12.86
CA TYR A 139 4.75 -7.25 12.39
C TYR A 139 4.41 -8.22 13.52
N HIS A 140 3.13 -8.46 13.71
CA HIS A 140 2.55 -9.42 14.63
C HIS A 140 1.78 -10.48 13.84
N GLY A 141 2.40 -11.63 13.59
CA GLY A 141 1.82 -12.66 12.72
C GLY A 141 0.57 -13.33 13.29
N ASP A 142 0.39 -13.31 14.62
CA ASP A 142 -0.78 -13.79 15.34
C ASP A 142 -1.94 -12.77 15.38
N ASP A 143 -1.67 -11.52 15.01
CA ASP A 143 -2.65 -10.42 14.94
C ASP A 143 -3.11 -10.14 13.49
N GLU A 144 -2.54 -10.86 12.51
CA GLU A 144 -2.86 -10.62 11.10
C GLU A 144 -4.25 -11.12 10.74
N SER A 145 -4.98 -10.29 10.02
CA SER A 145 -6.29 -10.57 9.47
C SER A 145 -6.38 -10.02 8.04
N GLY A 146 -7.53 -10.23 7.39
CA GLY A 146 -7.71 -9.76 6.01
C GLY A 146 -9.15 -9.77 5.55
N ILE A 147 -9.34 -9.20 4.36
CA ILE A 147 -10.60 -9.15 3.63
C ILE A 147 -10.34 -9.70 2.23
N LYS A 148 -11.32 -10.40 1.66
CA LYS A 148 -11.25 -10.90 0.28
C LYS A 148 -10.88 -9.79 -0.68
N TRP A 149 -9.93 -10.06 -1.57
CA TRP A 149 -9.49 -9.10 -2.59
C TRP A 149 -10.58 -8.74 -3.61
N ASP A 150 -11.50 -9.67 -3.89
CA ASP A 150 -12.63 -9.56 -4.82
C ASP A 150 -13.95 -9.28 -4.10
N ASP A 151 -13.91 -8.59 -2.96
CA ASP A 151 -15.10 -8.26 -2.18
C ASP A 151 -16.04 -7.34 -2.95
N GLU A 152 -17.31 -7.74 -3.08
CA GLU A 152 -18.33 -7.04 -3.87
C GLU A 152 -18.79 -5.71 -3.23
N ASP A 153 -18.68 -5.58 -1.92
CA ASP A 153 -19.09 -4.35 -1.20
C ASP A 153 -18.00 -3.28 -1.29
N ILE A 154 -16.72 -3.68 -1.22
CA ILE A 154 -15.59 -2.78 -1.43
C ILE A 154 -15.43 -2.47 -2.92
N ALA A 155 -15.64 -3.46 -3.78
CA ALA A 155 -15.65 -3.36 -5.25
C ALA A 155 -14.40 -2.64 -5.81
N ILE A 156 -13.20 -3.13 -5.46
CA ILE A 156 -11.95 -2.59 -6.01
C ILE A 156 -11.90 -2.89 -7.50
N ASP A 157 -11.66 -1.84 -8.29
CA ASP A 157 -11.49 -1.96 -9.74
C ASP A 157 -10.04 -2.34 -10.07
N TRP A 158 -9.72 -3.62 -9.91
CA TRP A 158 -8.40 -4.15 -10.21
C TRP A 158 -8.13 -4.11 -11.72
N PRO A 159 -6.94 -3.61 -12.16
CA PRO A 159 -6.56 -3.60 -13.57
C PRO A 159 -6.16 -5.01 -14.03
N LEU A 160 -7.13 -5.82 -14.39
CA LEU A 160 -6.94 -7.24 -14.77
C LEU A 160 -6.57 -7.44 -16.24
N ASP A 161 -6.52 -6.40 -17.04
CA ASP A 161 -6.15 -6.50 -18.45
C ASP A 161 -4.73 -7.06 -18.62
N GLY A 162 -4.63 -8.18 -19.36
CA GLY A 162 -3.36 -8.88 -19.57
C GLY A 162 -2.87 -9.69 -18.36
N ILE A 163 -3.71 -9.89 -17.35
CA ILE A 163 -3.48 -10.85 -16.25
C ILE A 163 -4.23 -12.14 -16.61
N GLU A 164 -3.50 -13.22 -16.86
CA GLU A 164 -4.09 -14.51 -17.22
C GLU A 164 -4.69 -15.23 -16.01
N GLU A 165 -4.04 -15.09 -14.85
CA GLU A 165 -4.44 -15.75 -13.61
C GLU A 165 -4.06 -14.90 -12.39
N ILE A 166 -4.96 -14.83 -11.39
CA ILE A 166 -4.67 -14.25 -10.09
C ILE A 166 -4.05 -15.31 -9.18
N ILE A 167 -2.84 -15.07 -8.74
CA ILE A 167 -2.07 -15.98 -7.88
C ILE A 167 -2.14 -15.49 -6.43
N LEU A 168 -2.82 -16.26 -5.58
CA LEU A 168 -3.00 -15.98 -4.16
C LEU A 168 -2.24 -16.98 -3.31
N SER A 169 -1.78 -16.54 -2.13
CA SER A 169 -1.35 -17.47 -1.09
C SER A 169 -2.54 -18.28 -0.55
N ASP A 170 -2.28 -19.44 0.06
CA ASP A 170 -3.35 -20.24 0.69
C ASP A 170 -4.05 -19.49 1.83
N LYS A 171 -3.35 -18.56 2.46
CA LYS A 171 -3.91 -17.67 3.48
C LYS A 171 -4.87 -16.66 2.86
N ASP A 172 -4.47 -16.01 1.77
CA ASP A 172 -5.28 -14.98 1.11
C ASP A 172 -6.58 -15.53 0.52
N LYS A 173 -6.59 -16.81 0.12
CA LYS A 173 -7.80 -17.52 -0.34
C LYS A 173 -8.85 -17.73 0.75
N GLN A 174 -8.47 -17.61 2.03
CA GLN A 174 -9.35 -17.92 3.16
C GLN A 174 -9.97 -16.67 3.80
N TRP A 175 -9.59 -15.47 3.36
CA TRP A 175 -10.16 -14.25 3.91
C TRP A 175 -11.67 -14.17 3.67
N LYS A 176 -12.38 -13.67 4.67
CA LYS A 176 -13.82 -13.43 4.62
C LYS A 176 -14.15 -12.18 3.83
N SER A 177 -15.41 -12.06 3.40
CA SER A 177 -15.94 -10.82 2.87
C SER A 177 -15.88 -9.69 3.90
N PHE A 178 -15.95 -8.45 3.43
CA PHE A 178 -15.94 -7.25 4.28
C PHE A 178 -17.02 -7.32 5.37
N LYS A 179 -18.25 -7.68 5.00
CA LYS A 179 -19.36 -7.83 5.95
C LYS A 179 -19.17 -8.96 6.96
N GLU A 180 -18.68 -10.12 6.50
CA GLU A 180 -18.47 -11.29 7.36
C GLU A 180 -17.26 -11.14 8.28
N SER A 181 -16.26 -10.37 7.88
CA SER A 181 -15.06 -10.11 8.68
C SER A 181 -15.39 -9.34 9.96
N GLN A 182 -16.41 -8.48 9.91
CA GLN A 182 -16.80 -7.56 10.98
C GLN A 182 -15.65 -6.65 11.46
N ILE A 183 -14.57 -6.55 10.69
CA ILE A 183 -13.40 -5.75 11.03
C ILE A 183 -13.74 -4.29 10.85
N LYS A 184 -13.58 -3.53 11.92
CA LYS A 184 -13.71 -2.08 11.95
C LYS A 184 -12.91 -1.52 13.11
N TYR A 185 -12.35 -0.37 12.90
CA TYR A 185 -11.63 0.37 13.93
C TYR A 185 -12.47 1.56 14.40
N GLU A 186 -12.61 1.72 15.69
CA GLU A 186 -13.26 2.87 16.31
C GLU A 186 -12.32 4.08 16.42
#